data_12dfaa0801dc39d8a3ffdf44b8096009
#
_entry.id   12dfaa0801dc39d8a3ffdf44b8096009
#
_cell.length_a   1.000
_cell.length_b   1.000
_cell.length_c   1.000
_cell.angle_alpha   90.00
_cell.angle_beta   90.00
_cell.angle_gamma   90.00
#
_symmetry.space_group_name_H-M   'P 1'
#
loop_
_entity.id
_entity.type
_entity.pdbx_description
1 polymer ?
#
loop_
_entity_poly.entity_id
_entity_poly.type
_entity_poly.pdbx_seq_one_letter_code
_entity_poly.pdbx_strand_id
1 'polypeptide(L)'
;MDILCSPPYPLPMKNDLPFIVGIGASAGGIDALSQFFKGVPAQADIAFVVVTHLNPDRESQLDKVLEHKTEMAVRVATDGERVSAGTVYVMPQGSFLSISSGRLKLNELSPGTREHQPVDLFFSALAEDQKDNAAGVVLSGGDGDGTLGVKVIKEQGGVTFAQVADGEPPLNPE
;
A
#
# COMPACT_ATOMS: atom_id res chain seq x y z
N MET A 1 33.68 -39.87 12.50
CA MET A 1 32.29 -40.34 12.31
C MET A 1 31.41 -39.16 12.68
N ASP A 2 31.25 -38.23 11.72
CA ASP A 2 30.58 -36.97 11.91
C ASP A 2 29.07 -37.16 11.72
N ILE A 3 28.33 -37.07 12.80
CA ILE A 3 26.87 -37.08 12.79
C ILE A 3 26.40 -35.66 12.39
N LEU A 4 26.14 -35.48 11.09
CA LEU A 4 25.42 -34.32 10.60
C LEU A 4 23.97 -34.41 11.10
N CYS A 5 23.70 -33.74 12.22
CA CYS A 5 22.33 -33.54 12.72
C CYS A 5 21.65 -32.50 11.85
N SER A 6 20.94 -32.95 10.83
CA SER A 6 19.99 -32.04 10.11
C SER A 6 18.91 -31.64 11.10
N PRO A 7 18.55 -30.34 11.19
CA PRO A 7 17.47 -29.91 12.04
C PRO A 7 16.16 -30.60 11.62
N PRO A 8 15.35 -31.08 12.55
CA PRO A 8 14.18 -31.91 12.29
C PRO A 8 12.97 -31.16 11.70
N TYR A 9 13.10 -29.86 11.47
CA TYR A 9 12.04 -29.04 10.88
C TYR A 9 12.62 -28.16 9.78
N PRO A 10 11.98 -28.11 8.58
CA PRO A 10 12.32 -27.07 7.62
C PRO A 10 12.09 -25.73 8.32
N LEU A 11 13.13 -24.89 8.35
CA LEU A 11 12.97 -23.50 8.76
C LEU A 11 11.80 -22.91 7.95
N PRO A 12 10.89 -22.14 8.56
CA PRO A 12 9.84 -21.51 7.79
C PRO A 12 10.50 -20.75 6.65
N MET A 13 10.15 -21.11 5.42
CA MET A 13 10.59 -20.37 4.23
C MET A 13 10.20 -18.93 4.48
N LYS A 14 11.19 -18.05 4.64
CA LYS A 14 10.98 -16.62 4.69
C LYS A 14 10.11 -16.30 3.47
N ASN A 15 8.92 -15.79 3.69
CA ASN A 15 8.09 -15.36 2.57
C ASN A 15 8.98 -14.48 1.69
N ASP A 16 9.23 -14.89 0.44
CA ASP A 16 10.08 -14.15 -0.50
C ASP A 16 9.45 -12.80 -0.91
N LEU A 17 8.41 -12.39 -0.18
CA LEU A 17 7.71 -11.14 -0.37
C LEU A 17 8.21 -10.11 0.65
N PRO A 18 8.45 -8.86 0.19
CA PRO A 18 8.80 -7.78 1.09
C PRO A 18 7.62 -7.47 2.03
N PHE A 19 7.87 -6.71 3.08
CA PHE A 19 6.80 -6.06 3.84
C PHE A 19 6.09 -5.06 2.93
N ILE A 20 4.76 -5.13 2.85
CA ILE A 20 4.00 -4.30 1.91
C ILE A 20 3.22 -3.23 2.68
N VAL A 21 3.44 -1.99 2.30
CA VAL A 21 2.75 -0.82 2.85
C VAL A 21 1.78 -0.27 1.81
N GLY A 22 0.49 -0.42 2.06
CA GLY A 22 -0.54 0.28 1.32
C GLY A 22 -0.68 1.72 1.80
N ILE A 23 -0.69 2.69 0.91
CA ILE A 23 -0.90 4.10 1.23
C ILE A 23 -2.14 4.60 0.51
N GLY A 24 -3.15 4.97 1.28
CA GLY A 24 -4.34 5.65 0.79
C GLY A 24 -4.18 7.18 0.90
N ALA A 25 -4.45 7.89 -0.18
CA ALA A 25 -4.44 9.35 -0.17
C ALA A 25 -5.54 9.90 -1.09
N SER A 26 -6.16 11.01 -0.68
CA SER A 26 -7.07 11.75 -1.55
C SER A 26 -6.31 12.63 -2.55
N ALA A 27 -7.04 13.23 -3.51
CA ALA A 27 -6.45 14.12 -4.53
C ALA A 27 -5.65 15.31 -3.95
N GLY A 28 -5.93 15.74 -2.70
CA GLY A 28 -5.16 16.76 -1.98
C GLY A 28 -3.93 16.22 -1.24
N GLY A 29 -3.71 14.90 -1.23
CA GLY A 29 -2.66 14.23 -0.45
C GLY A 29 -1.26 14.20 -1.09
N ILE A 30 -1.03 14.87 -2.23
CA ILE A 30 0.26 14.86 -2.93
C ILE A 30 1.38 15.44 -2.06
N ASP A 31 1.10 16.50 -1.31
CA ASP A 31 2.09 17.10 -0.40
C ASP A 31 2.40 16.18 0.77
N ALA A 32 1.39 15.53 1.34
CA ALA A 32 1.56 14.54 2.40
C ALA A 32 2.37 13.32 1.92
N LEU A 33 2.07 12.78 0.74
CA LEU A 33 2.84 11.73 0.09
C LEU A 33 4.30 12.15 -0.14
N SER A 34 4.50 13.38 -0.64
CA SER A 34 5.83 13.92 -0.88
C SER A 34 6.66 14.05 0.41
N GLN A 35 6.03 14.46 1.50
CA GLN A 35 6.69 14.55 2.80
C GLN A 35 6.97 13.14 3.38
N PHE A 36 6.03 12.23 3.25
CA PHE A 36 6.20 10.85 3.69
C PHE A 36 7.42 10.20 3.04
N PHE A 37 7.51 10.26 1.72
CA PHE A 37 8.60 9.60 0.99
C PHE A 37 9.97 10.23 1.18
N LYS A 38 10.06 11.50 1.55
CA LYS A 38 11.35 12.12 1.93
C LYS A 38 12.01 11.46 3.15
N GLY A 39 11.21 10.85 4.03
CA GLY A 39 11.69 10.18 5.23
C GLY A 39 12.00 8.68 5.03
N VAL A 40 11.73 8.12 3.86
CA VAL A 40 11.89 6.68 3.60
C VAL A 40 13.26 6.41 2.98
N PRO A 41 14.11 5.55 3.59
CA PRO A 41 15.40 5.17 3.02
C PRO A 41 15.24 4.38 1.72
N ALA A 42 16.10 4.64 0.74
CA ALA A 42 16.10 3.95 -0.56
C ALA A 42 16.26 2.43 -0.48
N GLN A 43 16.98 1.95 0.54
CA GLN A 43 17.30 0.53 0.74
C GLN A 43 16.36 -0.17 1.72
N ALA A 44 15.16 0.38 1.95
CA ALA A 44 14.17 -0.28 2.79
C ALA A 44 13.74 -1.61 2.14
N ASP A 45 13.74 -2.70 2.93
CA ASP A 45 13.19 -4.01 2.50
C ASP A 45 11.65 -3.99 2.56
N ILE A 46 11.08 -2.95 1.96
CA ILE A 46 9.66 -2.60 1.98
C ILE A 46 9.24 -2.29 0.55
N ALA A 47 8.04 -2.66 0.19
CA ALA A 47 7.35 -2.18 -1.00
C ALA A 47 6.19 -1.26 -0.60
N PHE A 48 5.97 -0.22 -1.36
CA PHE A 48 4.85 0.69 -1.17
C PHE A 48 3.86 0.58 -2.33
N VAL A 49 2.59 0.61 -2.02
CA VAL A 49 1.52 0.67 -3.02
C VAL A 49 0.64 1.87 -2.72
N VAL A 50 0.70 2.86 -3.59
CA VAL A 50 -0.04 4.12 -3.45
C VAL A 50 -1.36 4.00 -4.21
N VAL A 51 -2.45 4.11 -3.48
CA VAL A 51 -3.82 4.09 -3.98
C VAL A 51 -4.45 5.46 -3.74
N THR A 52 -4.90 6.10 -4.79
CA THR A 52 -5.48 7.43 -4.69
C THR A 52 -6.82 7.51 -5.40
N HIS A 53 -7.71 8.32 -4.86
CA HIS A 53 -8.96 8.65 -5.51
C HIS A 53 -8.66 9.68 -6.63
N LEU A 54 -8.35 9.18 -7.81
CA LEU A 54 -8.02 10.01 -8.97
C LEU A 54 -9.29 10.40 -9.74
N ASN A 55 -9.37 11.67 -10.13
CA ASN A 55 -10.40 12.09 -11.05
C ASN A 55 -10.16 11.42 -12.41
N PRO A 56 -11.12 10.63 -12.95
CA PRO A 56 -10.95 9.93 -14.21
C PRO A 56 -10.71 10.85 -15.42
N ASP A 57 -11.09 12.13 -15.31
CA ASP A 57 -10.99 13.09 -16.39
C ASP A 57 -9.65 13.84 -16.44
N ARG A 58 -8.73 13.58 -15.52
CA ARG A 58 -7.42 14.25 -15.47
C ARG A 58 -6.30 13.22 -15.39
N GLU A 59 -5.40 13.28 -16.35
CA GLU A 59 -4.17 12.49 -16.32
C GLU A 59 -3.40 12.70 -15.00
N SER A 60 -3.15 11.62 -14.29
CA SER A 60 -2.36 11.67 -13.07
C SER A 60 -0.88 11.57 -13.43
N GLN A 61 -0.09 12.49 -12.90
CA GLN A 61 1.38 12.46 -12.99
C GLN A 61 2.00 12.15 -11.61
N LEU A 62 1.25 11.45 -10.76
CA LEU A 62 1.68 11.15 -9.41
C LEU A 62 2.99 10.33 -9.38
N ASP A 63 3.15 9.39 -10.28
CA ASP A 63 4.39 8.63 -10.48
C ASP A 63 5.59 9.56 -10.69
N LYS A 64 5.49 10.51 -11.62
CA LYS A 64 6.55 11.49 -11.91
C LYS A 64 6.82 12.43 -10.75
N VAL A 65 5.78 12.84 -10.03
CA VAL A 65 5.95 13.65 -8.83
C VAL A 65 6.73 12.89 -7.77
N LEU A 66 6.37 11.62 -7.54
CA LEU A 66 7.03 10.79 -6.53
C LEU A 66 8.46 10.40 -6.92
N GLU A 67 8.76 10.17 -8.20
CA GLU A 67 10.13 9.95 -8.69
C GLU A 67 11.13 11.04 -8.24
N HIS A 68 10.66 12.27 -8.09
CA HIS A 68 11.48 13.39 -7.60
C HIS A 68 11.52 13.52 -6.07
N LYS A 69 10.78 12.68 -5.33
CA LYS A 69 10.62 12.79 -3.87
C LYS A 69 11.21 11.61 -3.11
N THR A 70 11.56 10.53 -3.79
CA THR A 70 12.18 9.35 -3.21
C THR A 70 13.32 8.86 -4.09
N GLU A 71 14.28 8.18 -3.47
CA GLU A 71 15.34 7.45 -4.18
C GLU A 71 14.92 6.01 -4.53
N MET A 72 13.74 5.58 -4.10
CA MET A 72 13.19 4.28 -4.47
C MET A 72 12.75 4.27 -5.94
N ALA A 73 12.72 3.09 -6.56
CA ALA A 73 12.14 2.95 -7.88
C ALA A 73 10.63 3.24 -7.82
N VAL A 74 10.14 4.19 -8.62
CA VAL A 74 8.70 4.48 -8.75
C VAL A 74 8.21 3.96 -10.08
N ARG A 75 7.06 3.30 -10.09
CA ARG A 75 6.43 2.81 -11.32
C ARG A 75 4.92 2.73 -11.19
N VAL A 76 4.23 2.89 -12.31
CA VAL A 76 2.80 2.62 -12.38
C VAL A 76 2.59 1.10 -12.31
N ALA A 77 1.67 0.66 -11.47
CA ALA A 77 1.37 -0.75 -11.28
C ALA A 77 0.83 -1.39 -12.57
N THR A 78 1.26 -2.61 -12.85
CA THR A 78 0.80 -3.40 -14.00
C THR A 78 0.12 -4.70 -13.54
N ASP A 79 -0.81 -5.21 -14.35
CA ASP A 79 -1.54 -6.44 -14.00
C ASP A 79 -0.60 -7.65 -13.93
N GLY A 80 -0.74 -8.45 -12.85
CA GLY A 80 0.08 -9.63 -12.61
C GLY A 80 1.50 -9.35 -12.12
N GLU A 81 1.91 -8.09 -11.95
CA GLU A 81 3.25 -7.72 -11.50
C GLU A 81 3.50 -8.20 -10.06
N ARG A 82 4.63 -8.88 -9.85
CA ARG A 82 5.06 -9.30 -8.50
C ARG A 82 5.63 -8.11 -7.74
N VAL A 83 5.16 -7.91 -6.53
CA VAL A 83 5.66 -6.85 -5.65
C VAL A 83 7.09 -7.14 -5.21
N SER A 84 7.95 -6.13 -5.34
CA SER A 84 9.38 -6.21 -5.02
C SER A 84 9.78 -5.11 -4.03
N ALA A 85 10.70 -5.43 -3.12
CA ALA A 85 11.27 -4.46 -2.19
C ALA A 85 11.92 -3.26 -2.93
N GLY A 86 12.00 -2.13 -2.23
CA GLY A 86 12.63 -0.93 -2.77
C GLY A 86 11.80 -0.24 -3.88
N THR A 87 10.53 -0.59 -4.02
CA THR A 87 9.68 -0.09 -5.11
C THR A 87 8.42 0.56 -4.58
N VAL A 88 8.06 1.68 -5.18
CA VAL A 88 6.80 2.39 -4.99
C VAL A 88 5.92 2.16 -6.23
N TYR A 89 4.82 1.46 -6.04
CA TYR A 89 3.82 1.22 -7.08
C TYR A 89 2.72 2.26 -6.97
N VAL A 90 2.36 2.89 -8.06
CA VAL A 90 1.27 3.86 -8.14
C VAL A 90 0.08 3.23 -8.88
N MET A 91 -1.10 3.31 -8.31
CA MET A 91 -2.32 2.83 -8.97
C MET A 91 -2.57 3.60 -10.27
N PRO A 92 -2.74 2.92 -11.41
CA PRO A 92 -3.06 3.58 -12.66
C PRO A 92 -4.48 4.18 -12.62
N GLN A 93 -4.66 5.23 -13.37
CA GLN A 93 -5.95 5.88 -13.53
C GLN A 93 -6.97 4.95 -14.19
N GLY A 94 -8.24 5.07 -13.79
CA GLY A 94 -9.33 4.32 -14.39
C GLY A 94 -9.38 2.83 -14.01
N SER A 95 -8.58 2.42 -13.02
CA SER A 95 -8.51 1.05 -12.56
C SER A 95 -8.66 0.95 -11.05
N PHE A 96 -9.05 -0.22 -10.56
CA PHE A 96 -8.87 -0.64 -9.18
C PHE A 96 -7.65 -1.52 -9.04
N LEU A 97 -6.99 -1.38 -7.92
CA LEU A 97 -5.88 -2.23 -7.56
C LEU A 97 -6.30 -3.22 -6.47
N SER A 98 -5.92 -4.46 -6.63
CA SER A 98 -5.96 -5.49 -5.60
C SER A 98 -4.63 -6.25 -5.60
N ILE A 99 -4.45 -7.16 -4.66
CA ILE A 99 -3.27 -8.01 -4.57
C ILE A 99 -3.68 -9.44 -4.26
N SER A 100 -3.00 -10.40 -4.87
CA SER A 100 -3.19 -11.82 -4.61
C SER A 100 -1.88 -12.58 -4.85
N SER A 101 -1.47 -13.38 -3.87
CA SER A 101 -0.22 -14.15 -3.90
C SER A 101 1.02 -13.26 -4.18
N GLY A 102 1.03 -12.07 -3.58
CA GLY A 102 2.09 -11.07 -3.75
C GLY A 102 2.17 -10.45 -5.16
N ARG A 103 1.09 -10.55 -5.94
CA ARG A 103 0.99 -9.96 -7.28
C ARG A 103 -0.13 -8.95 -7.33
N LEU A 104 0.17 -7.79 -7.89
CA LEU A 104 -0.83 -6.76 -8.14
C LEU A 104 -1.81 -7.20 -9.22
N LYS A 105 -3.07 -6.87 -9.04
CA LYS A 105 -4.16 -7.13 -9.96
C LYS A 105 -4.87 -5.84 -10.30
N LEU A 106 -4.98 -5.56 -11.59
CA LEU A 106 -5.75 -4.43 -12.10
C LEU A 106 -7.14 -4.89 -12.51
N ASN A 107 -8.14 -4.20 -12.01
CA ASN A 107 -9.53 -4.41 -12.39
C ASN A 107 -10.06 -3.11 -13.00
N GLU A 108 -10.70 -3.22 -14.14
CA GLU A 108 -11.31 -2.06 -14.81
C GLU A 108 -12.55 -1.57 -14.05
N LEU A 109 -12.75 -0.26 -14.09
CA LEU A 109 -13.97 0.36 -13.59
C LEU A 109 -15.14 -0.03 -14.48
N SER A 110 -16.12 -0.77 -13.95
CA SER A 110 -17.36 -1.01 -14.69
C SER A 110 -18.15 0.28 -14.83
N PRO A 111 -18.67 0.59 -16.03
CA PRO A 111 -19.53 1.78 -16.24
C PRO A 111 -20.74 1.74 -15.29
N GLY A 112 -20.96 2.79 -14.52
CA GLY A 112 -22.11 2.94 -13.63
C GLY A 112 -21.89 2.63 -12.16
N THR A 113 -20.74 2.17 -11.74
CA THR A 113 -20.37 2.02 -10.33
C THR A 113 -19.92 3.38 -9.78
N ARG A 114 -20.80 4.06 -9.05
CA ARG A 114 -20.58 5.44 -8.57
C ARG A 114 -19.87 5.57 -7.22
N GLU A 115 -19.74 4.51 -6.48
CA GLU A 115 -19.15 4.54 -5.14
C GLU A 115 -18.01 3.54 -5.08
N HIS A 116 -16.84 4.02 -5.45
CA HIS A 116 -15.65 3.21 -5.35
C HIS A 116 -14.79 3.76 -4.23
N GLN A 117 -14.54 2.90 -3.26
CA GLN A 117 -13.57 3.11 -2.21
C GLN A 117 -12.32 2.31 -2.56
N PRO A 118 -11.48 2.83 -3.49
CA PRO A 118 -10.33 2.08 -3.98
C PRO A 118 -9.32 1.77 -2.89
N VAL A 119 -9.21 2.62 -1.87
CA VAL A 119 -8.32 2.40 -0.72
C VAL A 119 -8.83 1.24 0.12
N ASP A 120 -10.11 1.22 0.48
CA ASP A 120 -10.71 0.14 1.25
C ASP A 120 -10.62 -1.20 0.52
N LEU A 121 -10.84 -1.21 -0.79
CA LEU A 121 -10.71 -2.42 -1.63
C LEU A 121 -9.29 -2.97 -1.64
N PHE A 122 -8.30 -2.09 -1.86
CA PHE A 122 -6.91 -2.51 -1.87
C PHE A 122 -6.45 -2.98 -0.48
N PHE A 123 -6.77 -2.25 0.57
CA PHE A 123 -6.37 -2.59 1.93
C PHE A 123 -6.98 -3.91 2.40
N SER A 124 -8.23 -4.19 2.03
CA SER A 124 -8.87 -5.47 2.34
C SER A 124 -8.15 -6.63 1.63
N ALA A 125 -7.85 -6.48 0.34
CA ALA A 125 -7.09 -7.48 -0.41
C ALA A 125 -5.66 -7.66 0.13
N LEU A 126 -5.00 -6.56 0.52
CA LEU A 126 -3.67 -6.58 1.13
C LEU A 126 -3.67 -7.33 2.46
N ALA A 127 -4.66 -7.06 3.31
CA ALA A 127 -4.80 -7.72 4.60
C ALA A 127 -5.03 -9.23 4.46
N GLU A 128 -5.87 -9.65 3.51
CA GLU A 128 -6.12 -11.07 3.24
C GLU A 128 -4.88 -11.78 2.69
N ASP A 129 -4.12 -11.14 1.81
CA ASP A 129 -2.97 -11.73 1.13
C ASP A 129 -1.71 -11.76 2.02
N GLN A 130 -1.42 -10.68 2.76
CA GLN A 130 -0.16 -10.49 3.48
C GLN A 130 -0.29 -10.62 5.00
N LYS A 131 -1.49 -10.49 5.57
CA LYS A 131 -1.78 -10.61 7.01
C LYS A 131 -0.90 -9.67 7.85
N ASP A 132 -0.05 -10.22 8.72
CA ASP A 132 0.89 -9.49 9.59
C ASP A 132 2.10 -8.90 8.85
N ASN A 133 2.30 -9.30 7.57
CA ASN A 133 3.35 -8.74 6.70
C ASN A 133 2.88 -7.50 5.92
N ALA A 134 1.91 -6.76 6.44
CA ALA A 134 1.31 -5.60 5.81
C ALA A 134 1.15 -4.42 6.75
N ALA A 135 1.18 -3.22 6.18
CA ALA A 135 0.70 -2.01 6.84
C ALA A 135 -0.24 -1.21 5.94
N GLY A 136 -1.14 -0.48 6.58
CA GLY A 136 -2.01 0.51 5.94
C GLY A 136 -1.73 1.91 6.48
N VAL A 137 -1.51 2.85 5.59
CA VAL A 137 -1.29 4.26 5.92
C VAL A 137 -2.37 5.09 5.22
N VAL A 138 -3.12 5.87 5.96
CA VAL A 138 -4.09 6.83 5.41
C VAL A 138 -3.53 8.23 5.57
N LEU A 139 -3.24 8.90 4.46
CA LEU A 139 -2.77 10.27 4.40
C LEU A 139 -3.89 11.15 3.89
N SER A 140 -4.27 12.15 4.65
CA SER A 140 -5.27 13.17 4.37
C SER A 140 -6.41 12.76 3.41
N GLY A 141 -7.63 12.82 3.85
CA GLY A 141 -8.81 12.55 3.06
C GLY A 141 -10.07 12.79 3.89
N GLY A 142 -11.05 13.48 3.31
CA GLY A 142 -12.30 13.83 3.99
C GLY A 142 -13.47 12.92 3.64
N ASP A 143 -13.29 11.96 2.75
CA ASP A 143 -14.34 11.10 2.19
C ASP A 143 -14.49 9.74 2.92
N GLY A 144 -13.62 9.45 3.87
CA GLY A 144 -13.70 8.22 4.69
C GLY A 144 -13.20 6.95 4.00
N ASP A 145 -12.71 7.03 2.75
CA ASP A 145 -12.10 5.88 2.06
C ASP A 145 -10.80 5.47 2.78
N GLY A 146 -10.64 4.19 2.99
CA GLY A 146 -9.55 3.59 3.77
C GLY A 146 -9.92 3.26 5.22
N THR A 147 -11.05 3.77 5.74
CA THR A 147 -11.46 3.54 7.14
C THR A 147 -11.78 2.07 7.42
N LEU A 148 -12.49 1.41 6.52
CA LEU A 148 -12.79 -0.02 6.64
C LEU A 148 -11.54 -0.85 6.38
N GLY A 149 -10.75 -0.48 5.38
CA GLY A 149 -9.55 -1.21 5.02
C GLY A 149 -8.48 -1.23 6.11
N VAL A 150 -8.22 -0.11 6.82
CA VAL A 150 -7.29 -0.09 7.95
C VAL A 150 -7.77 -0.99 9.10
N LYS A 151 -9.09 -1.06 9.32
CA LYS A 151 -9.66 -1.98 10.33
C LYS A 151 -9.37 -3.44 9.96
N VAL A 152 -9.57 -3.81 8.69
CA VAL A 152 -9.29 -5.18 8.21
C VAL A 152 -7.80 -5.51 8.35
N ILE A 153 -6.90 -4.58 7.98
CA ILE A 153 -5.45 -4.77 8.15
C ILE A 153 -5.12 -5.03 9.64
N LYS A 154 -5.67 -4.24 10.55
CA LYS A 154 -5.46 -4.41 12.00
C LYS A 154 -6.00 -5.76 12.50
N GLU A 155 -7.19 -6.16 12.06
CA GLU A 155 -7.81 -7.44 12.42
C GLU A 155 -7.01 -8.65 11.92
N GLN A 156 -6.28 -8.52 10.80
CA GLN A 156 -5.39 -9.55 10.26
C GLN A 156 -3.96 -9.52 10.85
N GLY A 157 -3.70 -8.65 11.83
CA GLY A 157 -2.42 -8.56 12.52
C GLY A 157 -1.42 -7.58 11.92
N GLY A 158 -1.80 -6.86 10.87
CA GLY A 158 -0.99 -5.81 10.26
C GLY A 158 -0.97 -4.51 11.07
N VAL A 159 -0.13 -3.57 10.65
CA VAL A 159 0.06 -2.26 11.32
C VAL A 159 -0.68 -1.16 10.58
N THR A 160 -1.25 -0.21 11.31
CA THR A 160 -2.01 0.88 10.69
C THR A 160 -1.58 2.24 11.21
N PHE A 161 -1.54 3.23 10.31
CA PHE A 161 -1.23 4.62 10.60
C PHE A 161 -2.24 5.54 9.92
N ALA A 162 -2.57 6.63 10.57
CA ALA A 162 -3.39 7.70 9.99
C ALA A 162 -2.73 9.05 10.24
N GLN A 163 -2.74 9.89 9.24
CA GLN A 163 -2.32 11.28 9.40
C GLN A 163 -3.36 12.02 10.24
N VAL A 164 -2.91 12.67 11.28
CA VAL A 164 -3.75 13.56 12.08
C VAL A 164 -3.78 14.94 11.41
N ALA A 165 -4.97 15.55 11.32
CA ALA A 165 -5.08 16.91 10.81
C ALA A 165 -4.36 17.88 11.76
N ASP A 166 -3.70 18.91 11.19
CA ASP A 166 -3.00 19.92 11.98
C ASP A 166 -3.96 20.57 13.00
N GLY A 167 -3.63 20.44 14.28
CA GLY A 167 -4.40 21.02 15.39
C GLY A 167 -5.35 20.09 16.12
N GLU A 168 -5.51 18.86 15.70
CA GLU A 168 -6.23 17.83 16.47
C GLU A 168 -5.27 17.02 17.35
N PRO A 169 -5.60 16.80 18.64
CA PRO A 169 -4.80 15.92 19.46
C PRO A 169 -4.87 14.50 18.94
N PRO A 170 -3.78 13.72 19.01
CA PRO A 170 -3.82 12.33 18.61
C PRO A 170 -4.91 11.60 19.38
N LEU A 171 -5.78 10.88 18.70
CA LEU A 171 -6.76 10.02 19.34
C LEU A 171 -6.00 9.00 20.17
N ASN A 172 -6.16 9.07 21.50
CA ASN A 172 -5.63 8.04 22.39
C ASN A 172 -6.25 6.70 21.99
N PRO A 173 -5.46 5.69 21.63
CA PRO A 173 -6.00 4.34 21.49
C PRO A 173 -6.26 3.82 22.93
N GLU A 174 -7.53 3.75 23.32
CA GLU A 174 -7.94 2.89 24.42
C GLU A 174 -7.97 1.43 23.97
#